data_5ae5e56285cc803f75f8c8d247aba68e
#
_entry.id   5ae5e56285cc803f75f8c8d247aba68e
#
_cell.length_a   1.000
_cell.length_b   1.000
_cell.length_c   1.000
_cell.angle_alpha   90.00
_cell.angle_beta   90.00
_cell.angle_gamma   90.00
#
_symmetry.space_group_name_H-M   'P 1'
#
loop_
_entity.id
_entity.type
_entity.pdbx_description
1 polymer ?
#
loop_
_entity_poly.entity_id
_entity_poly.type
_entity_poly.pdbx_seq_one_letter_code
_entity_poly.pdbx_strand_id
1 'polypeptide(L)'
;MYTRMLIPLDGSKAAEQVLPYSRFLAKTLGVPVEFLEVVDPESHTLLANPAQGRYVDTILAERIERSKNYLEAIARSFQGSHVNCLVEKGKAEEVVIEKAAIDKNTLIVMATHGRSGIQRWVLGSVADNILHGAANHVLLVRVTDQGKTDGAAVLKTVVVPLDGSPLAERVLPDVAELARKMKLAVVLMRAYALPSSVSGDDFGLYSADLLDQLESEARDYLAGKVNDLKDKGLEQVSSVVQIGYGAEEIITLARNTPDNFVAMCTHGRTGVKRWVFGSVTERVVRHSGDPVLIVPAAPGA
;
A
#
# COMPACT_ATOMS: atom_id res chain seq x y z
N MET A 1 -14.24 6.89 4.82
CA MET A 1 -13.10 7.67 5.37
C MET A 1 -12.44 6.93 6.53
N TYR A 2 -11.10 7.01 6.67
CA TYR A 2 -10.41 6.34 7.78
C TYR A 2 -10.78 6.96 9.13
N THR A 3 -10.92 6.12 10.14
CA THR A 3 -11.21 6.46 11.54
C THR A 3 -9.97 6.38 12.40
N ARG A 4 -8.97 5.56 12.00
CA ARG A 4 -7.68 5.41 12.66
C ARG A 4 -6.63 4.85 11.70
N MET A 5 -5.37 4.97 12.08
CA MET A 5 -4.25 4.29 11.42
C MET A 5 -3.65 3.25 12.36
N LEU A 6 -3.42 2.04 11.87
CA LEU A 6 -2.69 0.97 12.54
C LEU A 6 -1.32 0.83 11.89
N ILE A 7 -0.26 0.99 12.68
CA ILE A 7 1.12 1.01 12.20
C ILE A 7 1.91 -0.11 12.90
N PRO A 8 2.02 -1.29 12.27
CA PRO A 8 2.84 -2.37 12.80
C PRO A 8 4.33 -2.03 12.66
N LEU A 9 5.06 -2.16 13.78
CA LEU A 9 6.50 -1.94 13.87
C LEU A 9 7.15 -3.17 14.54
N ASP A 10 8.39 -3.46 14.18
CA ASP A 10 9.15 -4.59 14.74
C ASP A 10 10.47 -4.17 15.41
N GLY A 11 10.70 -2.86 15.56
CA GLY A 11 11.91 -2.29 16.12
C GLY A 11 13.07 -2.19 15.14
N SER A 12 12.85 -2.51 13.84
CA SER A 12 13.87 -2.35 12.80
C SER A 12 13.80 -0.97 12.15
N LYS A 13 14.94 -0.47 11.70
CA LYS A 13 15.01 0.76 10.89
C LYS A 13 14.28 0.63 9.56
N ALA A 14 14.15 -0.57 9.04
CA ALA A 14 13.37 -0.86 7.86
C ALA A 14 11.88 -0.55 8.10
N ALA A 15 11.29 -1.08 9.18
CA ALA A 15 9.90 -0.80 9.53
C ALA A 15 9.67 0.68 9.85
N GLU A 16 10.64 1.37 10.43
CA GLU A 16 10.52 2.81 10.75
C GLU A 16 10.44 3.72 9.53
N GLN A 17 10.75 3.25 8.32
CA GLN A 17 10.63 4.05 7.09
C GLN A 17 9.18 4.44 6.75
N VAL A 18 8.19 3.85 7.40
CA VAL A 18 6.79 4.30 7.31
C VAL A 18 6.52 5.59 8.07
N LEU A 19 7.34 5.93 9.07
CA LEU A 19 7.07 7.02 10.02
C LEU A 19 6.93 8.40 9.38
N PRO A 20 7.74 8.81 8.39
CA PRO A 20 7.56 10.09 7.72
C PRO A 20 6.18 10.20 7.03
N TYR A 21 5.74 9.14 6.37
CA TYR A 21 4.42 9.07 5.73
C TYR A 21 3.29 9.05 6.76
N SER A 22 3.48 8.28 7.83
CA SER A 22 2.50 8.19 8.92
C SER A 22 2.31 9.53 9.63
N ARG A 23 3.39 10.32 9.87
CA ARG A 23 3.29 11.67 10.44
C ARG A 23 2.52 12.62 9.52
N PHE A 24 2.81 12.57 8.21
CA PHE A 24 2.09 13.36 7.23
C PHE A 24 0.59 13.02 7.22
N LEU A 25 0.26 11.72 7.15
CA LEU A 25 -1.11 11.24 7.13
C LEU A 25 -1.85 11.55 8.44
N ALA A 26 -1.23 11.33 9.60
CA ALA A 26 -1.84 11.64 10.89
C ALA A 26 -2.24 13.11 10.99
N LYS A 27 -1.33 14.01 10.59
CA LYS A 27 -1.58 15.45 10.59
C LYS A 27 -2.67 15.85 9.59
N THR A 28 -2.64 15.28 8.39
CA THR A 28 -3.53 15.69 7.29
C THR A 28 -4.92 15.08 7.42
N LEU A 29 -5.01 13.81 7.82
CA LEU A 29 -6.27 13.11 8.01
C LEU A 29 -6.92 13.43 9.37
N GLY A 30 -6.14 13.83 10.37
CA GLY A 30 -6.63 14.12 11.71
C GLY A 30 -7.20 12.89 12.41
N VAL A 31 -6.63 11.71 12.18
CA VAL A 31 -7.10 10.44 12.75
C VAL A 31 -6.11 9.94 13.83
N PRO A 32 -6.59 9.20 14.85
CA PRO A 32 -5.74 8.54 15.82
C PRO A 32 -4.75 7.58 15.18
N VAL A 33 -3.58 7.47 15.79
CA VAL A 33 -2.50 6.54 15.41
C VAL A 33 -2.37 5.46 16.46
N GLU A 34 -2.33 4.22 16.04
CA GLU A 34 -2.07 3.07 16.89
C GLU A 34 -0.80 2.37 16.41
N PHE A 35 0.25 2.44 17.21
CA PHE A 35 1.47 1.64 17.00
C PHE A 35 1.26 0.26 17.60
N LEU A 36 1.66 -0.75 16.87
CA LEU A 36 1.54 -2.14 17.28
C LEU A 36 2.89 -2.85 17.08
N GLU A 37 3.46 -3.38 18.16
CA GLU A 37 4.53 -4.39 18.07
C GLU A 37 4.00 -5.75 18.53
N VAL A 38 4.23 -6.77 17.74
CA VAL A 38 3.85 -8.13 18.05
C VAL A 38 5.08 -8.93 18.47
N VAL A 39 5.02 -9.50 19.66
CA VAL A 39 6.08 -10.38 20.19
C VAL A 39 5.65 -11.82 19.98
N ASP A 40 6.37 -12.54 19.13
CA ASP A 40 6.13 -13.96 18.90
C ASP A 40 6.81 -14.81 20.00
N PRO A 41 6.04 -15.49 20.86
CA PRO A 41 6.61 -16.34 21.91
C PRO A 41 7.37 -17.55 21.36
N GLU A 42 6.99 -18.07 20.18
CA GLU A 42 7.59 -19.29 19.61
C GLU A 42 9.00 -19.02 19.11
N SER A 43 9.26 -17.81 18.59
CA SER A 43 10.60 -17.44 18.13
C SER A 43 11.66 -17.45 19.24
N HIS A 44 11.24 -17.40 20.51
CA HIS A 44 12.10 -17.41 21.69
C HIS A 44 12.20 -18.79 22.35
N THR A 45 11.16 -19.63 22.24
CA THR A 45 11.15 -20.99 22.78
C THR A 45 12.09 -21.94 22.04
N LEU A 46 12.31 -21.71 20.74
CA LEU A 46 13.23 -22.52 19.93
C LEU A 46 14.72 -22.35 20.35
N LEU A 47 15.05 -21.30 21.08
CA LEU A 47 16.41 -21.02 21.60
C LEU A 47 16.58 -21.43 23.08
N ALA A 48 15.51 -21.82 23.73
CA ALA A 48 15.55 -22.17 25.15
C ALA A 48 15.71 -23.70 25.34
N ASN A 49 16.76 -24.10 26.07
CA ASN A 49 16.92 -25.46 26.53
C ASN A 49 15.74 -25.81 27.49
N PRO A 50 15.14 -27.01 27.46
CA PRO A 50 14.01 -27.41 28.34
C PRO A 50 14.23 -27.18 29.84
N ALA A 51 15.50 -27.13 30.28
CA ALA A 51 15.88 -26.79 31.66
C ALA A 51 15.68 -25.31 32.02
N GLN A 52 15.41 -24.45 31.07
CA GLN A 52 15.34 -22.98 31.23
C GLN A 52 13.91 -22.42 31.20
N GLY A 53 12.88 -23.27 31.31
CA GLY A 53 11.46 -22.85 31.23
C GLY A 53 11.08 -21.70 32.19
N ARG A 54 11.72 -21.58 33.35
CA ARG A 54 11.49 -20.48 34.30
C ARG A 54 12.02 -19.11 33.79
N TYR A 55 12.96 -19.13 32.86
CA TYR A 55 13.52 -17.92 32.30
C TYR A 55 12.75 -17.37 31.09
N VAL A 56 11.92 -18.21 30.43
CA VAL A 56 11.14 -17.81 29.25
C VAL A 56 10.17 -16.70 29.61
N ASP A 57 9.45 -16.79 30.72
CA ASP A 57 8.49 -15.76 31.16
C ASP A 57 9.20 -14.45 31.48
N THR A 58 10.39 -14.50 32.10
CA THR A 58 11.17 -13.29 32.40
C THR A 58 11.68 -12.64 31.12
N ILE A 59 12.21 -13.42 30.18
CA ILE A 59 12.70 -12.93 28.88
C ILE A 59 11.53 -12.29 28.08
N LEU A 60 10.35 -12.92 28.10
CA LEU A 60 9.18 -12.40 27.44
C LEU A 60 8.70 -11.10 28.08
N ALA A 61 8.69 -11.00 29.40
CA ALA A 61 8.32 -9.79 30.11
C ALA A 61 9.28 -8.63 29.80
N GLU A 62 10.61 -8.88 29.81
CA GLU A 62 11.62 -7.89 29.42
C GLU A 62 11.48 -7.47 27.96
N ARG A 63 11.10 -8.38 27.06
CA ARG A 63 10.89 -8.07 25.65
C ARG A 63 9.68 -7.16 25.48
N ILE A 64 8.55 -7.46 26.15
CA ILE A 64 7.35 -6.63 26.14
C ILE A 64 7.65 -5.23 26.66
N GLU A 65 8.39 -5.11 27.75
CA GLU A 65 8.76 -3.81 28.32
C GLU A 65 9.66 -3.01 27.36
N ARG A 66 10.63 -3.65 26.75
CA ARG A 66 11.46 -3.04 25.70
C ARG A 66 10.63 -2.54 24.51
N SER A 67 9.67 -3.36 24.06
CA SER A 67 8.76 -3.00 22.96
C SER A 67 7.88 -1.80 23.31
N LYS A 68 7.36 -1.73 24.55
CA LYS A 68 6.61 -0.56 25.03
C LYS A 68 7.45 0.71 25.01
N ASN A 69 8.64 0.66 25.62
CA ASN A 69 9.57 1.79 25.66
C ASN A 69 9.97 2.27 24.25
N TYR A 70 10.16 1.33 23.32
CA TYR A 70 10.42 1.63 21.92
C TYR A 70 9.25 2.36 21.26
N LEU A 71 8.03 1.83 21.36
CA LEU A 71 6.85 2.44 20.76
C LEU A 71 6.55 3.82 21.36
N GLU A 72 6.72 3.99 22.67
CA GLU A 72 6.59 5.30 23.34
C GLU A 72 7.61 6.32 22.86
N ALA A 73 8.84 5.88 22.61
CA ALA A 73 9.88 6.75 22.04
C ALA A 73 9.49 7.23 20.62
N ILE A 74 8.95 6.35 19.79
CA ILE A 74 8.41 6.70 18.47
C ILE A 74 7.23 7.65 18.60
N ALA A 75 6.28 7.37 19.50
CA ALA A 75 5.08 8.16 19.72
C ALA A 75 5.37 9.63 20.03
N ARG A 76 6.45 9.93 20.74
CA ARG A 76 6.89 11.33 21.05
C ARG A 76 7.14 12.16 19.80
N SER A 77 7.42 11.52 18.66
CA SER A 77 7.63 12.22 17.37
C SER A 77 6.33 12.59 16.64
N PHE A 78 5.15 12.15 17.15
CA PHE A 78 3.83 12.42 16.57
C PHE A 78 3.10 13.54 17.32
N GLN A 79 3.73 14.72 17.37
CA GLN A 79 3.18 15.88 18.07
C GLN A 79 1.82 16.30 17.50
N GLY A 80 0.85 16.55 18.38
CA GLY A 80 -0.47 16.99 17.98
C GLY A 80 -1.42 15.87 17.48
N SER A 81 -0.97 14.62 17.48
CA SER A 81 -1.80 13.46 17.14
C SER A 81 -2.13 12.66 18.40
N HIS A 82 -3.32 12.06 18.42
CA HIS A 82 -3.66 11.07 19.46
C HIS A 82 -2.96 9.75 19.11
N VAL A 83 -2.03 9.32 19.94
CA VAL A 83 -1.24 8.12 19.73
C VAL A 83 -1.48 7.08 20.82
N ASN A 84 -1.73 5.84 20.43
CA ASN A 84 -1.79 4.68 21.30
C ASN A 84 -0.66 3.70 20.95
N CYS A 85 -0.09 3.05 21.96
CA CYS A 85 0.97 2.06 21.79
C CYS A 85 0.50 0.71 22.35
N LEU A 86 0.51 -0.30 21.50
CA LEU A 86 0.10 -1.67 21.85
C LEU A 86 1.25 -2.63 21.64
N VAL A 87 1.44 -3.53 22.62
CA VAL A 87 2.33 -4.68 22.48
C VAL A 87 1.48 -5.93 22.70
N GLU A 88 1.41 -6.76 21.68
CA GLU A 88 0.60 -7.97 21.68
C GLU A 88 1.49 -9.22 21.53
N LYS A 89 0.96 -10.39 21.90
CA LYS A 89 1.62 -11.68 21.73
C LYS A 89 0.97 -12.44 20.59
N GLY A 90 1.75 -13.12 19.77
CA GLY A 90 1.24 -13.98 18.70
C GLY A 90 2.04 -13.87 17.41
N LYS A 91 1.45 -14.32 16.32
CA LYS A 91 2.02 -14.13 14.98
C LYS A 91 1.64 -12.75 14.46
N ALA A 92 2.64 -12.04 13.94
CA ALA A 92 2.49 -10.63 13.57
C ALA A 92 1.34 -10.40 12.60
N GLU A 93 1.24 -11.18 11.53
CA GLU A 93 0.21 -11.06 10.51
C GLU A 93 -1.19 -11.30 11.07
N GLU A 94 -1.37 -12.34 11.90
CA GLU A 94 -2.66 -12.68 12.49
C GLU A 94 -3.16 -11.56 13.41
N VAL A 95 -2.29 -11.07 14.29
CA VAL A 95 -2.64 -10.00 15.24
C VAL A 95 -2.92 -8.67 14.52
N VAL A 96 -2.13 -8.31 13.48
CA VAL A 96 -2.37 -7.09 12.71
C VAL A 96 -3.73 -7.17 12.01
N ILE A 97 -4.05 -8.29 11.36
CA ILE A 97 -5.32 -8.49 10.66
C ILE A 97 -6.49 -8.40 11.65
N GLU A 98 -6.40 -9.09 12.80
CA GLU A 98 -7.42 -9.06 13.85
C GLU A 98 -7.65 -7.65 14.40
N LYS A 99 -6.59 -6.92 14.73
CA LYS A 99 -6.68 -5.54 15.23
C LYS A 99 -7.24 -4.60 14.18
N ALA A 100 -6.86 -4.75 12.92
CA ALA A 100 -7.40 -3.92 11.83
C ALA A 100 -8.89 -4.20 11.60
N ALA A 101 -9.32 -5.46 11.69
CA ALA A 101 -10.70 -5.88 11.46
C ALA A 101 -11.71 -5.35 12.50
N ILE A 102 -11.25 -4.88 13.68
CA ILE A 102 -12.12 -4.26 14.69
C ILE A 102 -12.88 -3.06 14.09
N ASP A 103 -12.24 -2.33 13.17
CA ASP A 103 -12.87 -1.23 12.45
C ASP A 103 -12.49 -1.30 10.98
N LYS A 104 -13.47 -1.52 10.11
CA LYS A 104 -13.30 -1.59 8.66
C LYS A 104 -12.65 -0.35 8.02
N ASN A 105 -12.75 0.79 8.70
CA ASN A 105 -12.15 2.05 8.27
C ASN A 105 -10.73 2.27 8.84
N THR A 106 -10.10 1.23 9.38
CA THR A 106 -8.68 1.29 9.78
C THR A 106 -7.81 1.30 8.52
N LEU A 107 -6.89 2.27 8.42
CA LEU A 107 -5.80 2.24 7.45
C LEU A 107 -4.58 1.54 8.08
N ILE A 108 -4.15 0.44 7.50
CA ILE A 108 -2.88 -0.19 7.87
C ILE A 108 -1.77 0.54 7.12
N VAL A 109 -0.74 1.02 7.83
CA VAL A 109 0.44 1.67 7.22
C VAL A 109 1.67 0.89 7.60
N MET A 110 2.31 0.23 6.65
CA MET A 110 3.41 -0.66 6.93
C MET A 110 4.51 -0.64 5.88
N ALA A 111 5.69 -1.07 6.27
CA ALA A 111 6.81 -1.27 5.36
C ALA A 111 6.69 -2.59 4.60
N THR A 112 7.26 -2.65 3.41
CA THR A 112 7.33 -3.90 2.62
C THR A 112 8.18 -4.98 3.29
N HIS A 113 9.11 -4.60 4.17
CA HIS A 113 9.99 -5.52 4.91
C HIS A 113 10.23 -5.02 6.33
N GLY A 114 10.54 -5.97 7.25
CA GLY A 114 10.99 -5.70 8.59
C GLY A 114 12.43 -6.20 8.79
N ARG A 115 12.70 -6.87 9.92
CA ARG A 115 14.03 -7.38 10.33
C ARG A 115 14.69 -8.35 9.37
N SER A 116 13.91 -9.12 8.60
CA SER A 116 14.42 -10.15 7.69
C SER A 116 14.80 -9.63 6.30
N GLY A 117 14.75 -8.32 6.06
CA GLY A 117 14.92 -7.70 4.75
C GLY A 117 16.32 -7.87 4.17
N ILE A 118 16.52 -8.88 3.34
CA ILE A 118 17.82 -9.21 2.71
C ILE A 118 17.84 -9.01 1.20
N GLN A 119 16.69 -8.83 0.53
CA GLN A 119 16.69 -8.67 -0.93
C GLN A 119 15.78 -7.55 -1.41
N ARG A 120 16.32 -6.68 -2.27
CA ARG A 120 15.68 -5.46 -2.81
C ARG A 120 14.34 -5.67 -3.55
N TRP A 121 13.90 -6.92 -3.79
CA TRP A 121 12.79 -7.24 -4.67
C TRP A 121 11.76 -8.20 -4.07
N VAL A 122 11.89 -8.55 -2.80
CA VAL A 122 11.00 -9.52 -2.13
C VAL A 122 10.10 -8.80 -1.15
N LEU A 123 8.80 -9.02 -1.23
CA LEU A 123 7.84 -8.61 -0.20
C LEU A 123 8.02 -9.51 1.02
N GLY A 124 8.12 -8.93 2.22
CA GLY A 124 8.26 -9.69 3.46
C GLY A 124 7.02 -10.55 3.75
N SER A 125 7.21 -11.72 4.35
CA SER A 125 6.12 -12.68 4.63
C SER A 125 4.96 -12.07 5.42
N VAL A 126 5.25 -11.23 6.42
CA VAL A 126 4.21 -10.54 7.20
C VAL A 126 3.41 -9.57 6.31
N ALA A 127 4.09 -8.77 5.47
CA ALA A 127 3.43 -7.86 4.57
C ALA A 127 2.58 -8.61 3.53
N ASP A 128 3.11 -9.68 2.98
CA ASP A 128 2.43 -10.53 2.01
C ASP A 128 1.16 -11.17 2.63
N ASN A 129 1.27 -11.75 3.83
CA ASN A 129 0.15 -12.35 4.53
C ASN A 129 -0.93 -11.32 4.91
N ILE A 130 -0.54 -10.11 5.34
CA ILE A 130 -1.49 -9.03 5.64
C ILE A 130 -2.22 -8.59 4.38
N LEU A 131 -1.53 -8.41 3.27
CA LEU A 131 -2.14 -8.04 2.00
C LEU A 131 -3.14 -9.09 1.47
N HIS A 132 -2.90 -10.36 1.77
CA HIS A 132 -3.81 -11.45 1.41
C HIS A 132 -4.96 -11.65 2.40
N GLY A 133 -4.77 -11.28 3.67
CA GLY A 133 -5.73 -11.57 4.74
C GLY A 133 -6.56 -10.37 5.22
N ALA A 134 -6.07 -9.14 5.08
CA ALA A 134 -6.76 -7.97 5.59
C ALA A 134 -7.86 -7.50 4.63
N ALA A 135 -9.04 -7.22 5.18
CA ALA A 135 -10.12 -6.54 4.48
C ALA A 135 -10.00 -5.01 4.50
N ASN A 136 -9.01 -4.50 5.21
CA ASN A 136 -8.72 -3.09 5.37
C ASN A 136 -7.78 -2.58 4.27
N HIS A 137 -7.82 -1.28 4.01
CA HIS A 137 -6.86 -0.64 3.12
C HIS A 137 -5.45 -0.71 3.72
N VAL A 138 -4.46 -0.94 2.86
CA VAL A 138 -3.06 -1.05 3.27
C VAL A 138 -2.22 -0.06 2.47
N LEU A 139 -1.57 0.88 3.15
CA LEU A 139 -0.53 1.70 2.56
C LEU A 139 0.82 1.03 2.80
N LEU A 140 1.42 0.57 1.72
CA LEU A 140 2.75 -0.02 1.74
C LEU A 140 3.80 1.03 1.41
N VAL A 141 4.81 1.12 2.27
CA VAL A 141 5.98 1.96 2.05
C VAL A 141 7.17 1.05 1.73
N ARG A 142 7.79 1.29 0.60
CA ARG A 142 8.95 0.51 0.20
C ARG A 142 10.16 0.86 1.05
N VAL A 143 10.83 -0.17 1.55
CA VAL A 143 12.11 -0.03 2.25
C VAL A 143 13.24 0.18 1.24
N THR A 144 14.07 1.19 1.49
CA THR A 144 15.26 1.51 0.69
C THR A 144 16.49 1.67 1.59
N ASP A 145 17.69 1.47 1.04
CA ASP A 145 18.94 1.60 1.80
C ASP A 145 19.17 3.03 2.34
N GLN A 146 18.55 4.02 1.69
CA GLN A 146 18.63 5.44 2.06
C GLN A 146 17.32 5.98 2.63
N GLY A 147 16.39 5.09 2.99
CA GLY A 147 15.08 5.47 3.50
C GLY A 147 15.19 6.26 4.81
N LYS A 148 14.52 7.41 4.82
CA LYS A 148 14.48 8.28 6.01
C LYS A 148 13.47 7.75 7.01
N THR A 149 13.76 7.92 8.28
CA THR A 149 12.84 7.60 9.39
C THR A 149 12.37 8.87 10.12
N ASP A 150 13.09 9.98 9.89
CA ASP A 150 12.82 11.26 10.52
C ASP A 150 12.04 12.21 9.60
N GLY A 151 11.49 13.28 10.18
CA GLY A 151 10.71 14.28 9.47
C GLY A 151 9.32 13.80 9.09
N ALA A 152 8.69 14.50 8.16
CA ALA A 152 7.45 14.12 7.54
C ALA A 152 7.63 14.05 6.01
N ALA A 153 7.06 13.03 5.39
CA ALA A 153 6.95 12.99 3.94
C ALA A 153 5.98 14.08 3.45
N VAL A 154 6.01 14.34 2.17
CA VAL A 154 5.03 15.19 1.50
C VAL A 154 4.39 14.35 0.41
N LEU A 155 3.05 14.32 0.38
CA LEU A 155 2.30 13.68 -0.70
C LEU A 155 1.42 14.76 -1.33
N LYS A 156 1.56 14.95 -2.64
CA LYS A 156 0.83 15.96 -3.43
C LYS A 156 0.00 15.34 -4.54
N THR A 157 0.37 14.15 -4.99
CA THR A 157 -0.25 13.51 -6.14
C THR A 157 -0.61 12.06 -5.82
N VAL A 158 -1.76 11.63 -6.30
CA VAL A 158 -2.13 10.21 -6.35
C VAL A 158 -2.21 9.75 -7.81
N VAL A 159 -1.44 8.72 -8.14
CA VAL A 159 -1.49 8.04 -9.45
C VAL A 159 -2.45 6.86 -9.34
N VAL A 160 -3.44 6.83 -10.21
CA VAL A 160 -4.52 5.83 -10.20
C VAL A 160 -4.55 5.07 -11.51
N PRO A 161 -3.96 3.88 -11.56
CA PRO A 161 -4.02 3.04 -12.74
C PRO A 161 -5.41 2.39 -12.90
N LEU A 162 -5.98 2.51 -14.09
CA LEU A 162 -7.27 1.96 -14.47
C LEU A 162 -7.13 1.12 -15.74
N ASP A 163 -7.67 -0.10 -15.72
CA ASP A 163 -7.65 -1.01 -16.87
C ASP A 163 -9.01 -1.08 -17.61
N GLY A 164 -9.99 -0.29 -17.16
CA GLY A 164 -11.34 -0.27 -17.68
C GLY A 164 -12.26 -1.31 -17.02
N SER A 165 -11.78 -2.07 -16.04
CA SER A 165 -12.63 -3.00 -15.29
C SER A 165 -13.35 -2.31 -14.13
N PRO A 166 -14.59 -2.76 -13.80
CA PRO A 166 -15.29 -2.27 -12.61
C PRO A 166 -14.51 -2.51 -11.30
N LEU A 167 -13.66 -3.52 -11.27
CA LEU A 167 -12.82 -3.82 -10.12
C LEU A 167 -11.74 -2.76 -9.90
N ALA A 168 -11.04 -2.34 -10.97
CA ALA A 168 -10.05 -1.26 -10.87
C ALA A 168 -10.70 0.07 -10.47
N GLU A 169 -11.94 0.32 -10.91
CA GLU A 169 -12.67 1.55 -10.60
C GLU A 169 -13.09 1.67 -9.13
N ARG A 170 -13.09 0.59 -8.37
CA ARG A 170 -13.46 0.62 -6.94
C ARG A 170 -12.58 1.51 -6.08
N VAL A 171 -11.36 1.77 -6.51
CA VAL A 171 -10.46 2.69 -5.81
C VAL A 171 -10.90 4.16 -5.90
N LEU A 172 -11.69 4.52 -6.92
CA LEU A 172 -12.03 5.91 -7.23
C LEU A 172 -12.79 6.66 -6.13
N PRO A 173 -13.79 6.06 -5.43
CA PRO A 173 -14.44 6.72 -4.31
C PRO A 173 -13.48 7.08 -3.17
N ASP A 174 -12.58 6.16 -2.81
CA ASP A 174 -11.58 6.36 -1.75
C ASP A 174 -10.55 7.41 -2.15
N VAL A 175 -10.08 7.36 -3.40
CA VAL A 175 -9.18 8.38 -3.98
C VAL A 175 -9.85 9.74 -3.97
N ALA A 176 -11.12 9.86 -4.36
CA ALA A 176 -11.82 11.12 -4.37
C ALA A 176 -11.95 11.74 -2.96
N GLU A 177 -12.18 10.91 -1.96
CA GLU A 177 -12.26 11.33 -0.57
C GLU A 177 -10.89 11.77 -0.03
N LEU A 178 -9.84 10.98 -0.28
CA LEU A 178 -8.47 11.30 0.10
C LEU A 178 -7.98 12.58 -0.59
N ALA A 179 -8.21 12.69 -1.91
CA ALA A 179 -7.77 13.85 -2.68
C ALA A 179 -8.40 15.15 -2.18
N ARG A 180 -9.70 15.15 -1.84
CA ARG A 180 -10.35 16.32 -1.23
C ARG A 180 -9.74 16.68 0.11
N LYS A 181 -9.55 15.71 1.00
CA LYS A 181 -9.06 15.95 2.35
C LYS A 181 -7.59 16.35 2.39
N MET A 182 -6.79 15.72 1.57
CA MET A 182 -5.34 15.93 1.51
C MET A 182 -4.94 16.99 0.47
N LYS A 183 -5.90 17.52 -0.33
CA LYS A 183 -5.68 18.46 -1.43
C LYS A 183 -4.68 17.91 -2.47
N LEU A 184 -4.89 16.65 -2.86
CA LEU A 184 -4.03 15.97 -3.83
C LEU A 184 -4.47 16.25 -5.27
N ALA A 185 -3.50 16.36 -6.17
CA ALA A 185 -3.74 16.16 -7.59
C ALA A 185 -4.00 14.66 -7.87
N VAL A 186 -4.94 14.36 -8.77
CA VAL A 186 -5.26 13.00 -9.20
C VAL A 186 -4.80 12.82 -10.64
N VAL A 187 -3.98 11.81 -10.88
CA VAL A 187 -3.53 11.41 -12.22
C VAL A 187 -4.09 10.03 -12.52
N LEU A 188 -5.14 9.98 -13.35
CA LEU A 188 -5.67 8.72 -13.85
C LEU A 188 -4.78 8.21 -14.96
N MET A 189 -4.45 6.93 -14.96
CA MET A 189 -3.57 6.33 -15.95
C MET A 189 -4.18 5.09 -16.56
N ARG A 190 -4.05 4.93 -17.87
CA ARG A 190 -4.33 3.67 -18.56
C ARG A 190 -3.20 3.31 -19.51
N ALA A 191 -2.65 2.11 -19.34
CA ALA A 191 -1.73 1.52 -20.28
C ALA A 191 -2.51 0.72 -21.34
N TYR A 192 -2.05 0.76 -22.60
CA TYR A 192 -2.57 -0.05 -23.69
C TYR A 192 -1.42 -0.68 -24.46
N ALA A 193 -1.64 -1.87 -24.97
CA ALA A 193 -0.66 -2.59 -25.80
C ALA A 193 -1.38 -3.47 -26.80
N LEU A 194 -0.71 -3.78 -27.88
CA LEU A 194 -1.20 -4.78 -28.81
C LEU A 194 -1.30 -6.14 -28.11
N PRO A 195 -2.37 -6.92 -28.37
CA PRO A 195 -2.46 -8.29 -27.88
C PRO A 195 -1.27 -9.12 -28.39
N SER A 196 -0.68 -9.92 -27.51
CA SER A 196 0.47 -10.80 -27.85
C SER A 196 0.17 -11.84 -28.92
N SER A 197 -1.12 -12.04 -29.27
CA SER A 197 -1.57 -12.92 -30.35
C SER A 197 -1.44 -12.31 -31.75
N VAL A 198 -1.16 -11.01 -31.86
CA VAL A 198 -0.90 -10.33 -33.12
C VAL A 198 0.59 -10.50 -33.46
N SER A 199 0.97 -11.69 -33.93
CA SER A 199 2.33 -12.00 -34.42
C SER A 199 2.20 -12.65 -35.80
N GLY A 200 2.92 -12.10 -36.77
CA GLY A 200 2.93 -12.63 -38.16
C GLY A 200 3.35 -11.54 -39.17
N ASP A 201 3.52 -11.91 -40.44
CA ASP A 201 3.92 -10.99 -41.52
C ASP A 201 2.92 -9.84 -41.75
N ASP A 202 1.68 -9.94 -41.27
CA ASP A 202 0.65 -8.89 -41.33
C ASP A 202 0.78 -7.83 -40.22
N PHE A 203 1.77 -7.96 -39.32
CA PHE A 203 1.97 -7.05 -38.18
C PHE A 203 2.16 -5.59 -38.59
N GLY A 204 2.71 -5.34 -39.77
CA GLY A 204 3.06 -3.98 -40.20
C GLY A 204 1.89 -3.15 -40.76
N LEU A 205 0.83 -3.76 -41.28
CA LEU A 205 -0.23 -3.04 -41.98
C LEU A 205 -1.45 -2.71 -41.12
N TYR A 206 -1.77 -3.57 -40.14
CA TYR A 206 -2.94 -3.37 -39.26
C TYR A 206 -2.59 -2.85 -37.88
N SER A 207 -1.30 -2.82 -37.52
CA SER A 207 -0.88 -2.48 -36.16
C SER A 207 -1.02 -0.99 -35.83
N ALA A 208 -0.85 -0.09 -36.80
CA ALA A 208 -0.94 1.35 -36.57
C ALA A 208 -2.40 1.77 -36.30
N ASP A 209 -3.32 1.39 -37.17
CA ASP A 209 -4.73 1.71 -37.04
C ASP A 209 -5.33 1.12 -35.74
N LEU A 210 -4.90 -0.12 -35.38
CA LEU A 210 -5.34 -0.75 -34.15
C LEU A 210 -4.76 -0.06 -32.90
N LEU A 211 -3.52 0.39 -32.95
CA LEU A 211 -2.93 1.16 -31.86
C LEU A 211 -3.62 2.50 -31.65
N ASP A 212 -3.92 3.21 -32.76
CA ASP A 212 -4.65 4.47 -32.73
C ASP A 212 -6.07 4.29 -32.16
N GLN A 213 -6.73 3.20 -32.52
CA GLN A 213 -8.03 2.85 -31.96
C GLN A 213 -7.94 2.58 -30.45
N LEU A 214 -6.98 1.75 -30.00
CA LEU A 214 -6.77 1.42 -28.58
C LEU A 214 -6.41 2.67 -27.77
N GLU A 215 -5.61 3.56 -28.33
CA GLU A 215 -5.29 4.84 -27.70
C GLU A 215 -6.53 5.72 -27.57
N SER A 216 -7.33 5.87 -28.63
CA SER A 216 -8.58 6.64 -28.62
C SER A 216 -9.55 6.11 -27.57
N GLU A 217 -9.78 4.79 -27.54
CA GLU A 217 -10.64 4.15 -26.54
C GLU A 217 -10.14 4.39 -25.11
N ALA A 218 -8.82 4.34 -24.90
CA ALA A 218 -8.21 4.61 -23.59
C ALA A 218 -8.39 6.06 -23.17
N ARG A 219 -8.24 7.02 -24.10
CA ARG A 219 -8.43 8.45 -23.85
C ARG A 219 -9.88 8.78 -23.53
N ASP A 220 -10.82 8.27 -24.31
CA ASP A 220 -12.25 8.52 -24.11
C ASP A 220 -12.74 7.96 -22.77
N TYR A 221 -12.30 6.75 -22.42
CA TYR A 221 -12.58 6.16 -21.14
C TYR A 221 -12.05 7.01 -19.97
N LEU A 222 -10.77 7.42 -20.03
CA LEU A 222 -10.20 8.24 -18.97
C LEU A 222 -10.82 9.62 -18.91
N ALA A 223 -11.17 10.23 -20.05
CA ALA A 223 -11.86 11.52 -20.10
C ALA A 223 -13.21 11.45 -19.36
N GLY A 224 -13.98 10.38 -19.55
CA GLY A 224 -15.20 10.13 -18.78
C GLY A 224 -14.93 10.09 -17.28
N LYS A 225 -13.91 9.36 -16.83
CA LYS A 225 -13.56 9.25 -15.40
C LYS A 225 -13.02 10.55 -14.81
N VAL A 226 -12.27 11.34 -15.60
CA VAL A 226 -11.85 12.70 -15.20
C VAL A 226 -13.07 13.58 -14.95
N ASN A 227 -14.05 13.58 -15.86
CA ASN A 227 -15.29 14.34 -15.70
C ASN A 227 -16.07 13.88 -14.46
N ASP A 228 -16.24 12.57 -14.27
CA ASP A 228 -16.90 12.00 -13.08
C ASP A 228 -16.28 12.49 -11.76
N LEU A 229 -14.94 12.61 -11.70
CA LEU A 229 -14.25 13.11 -10.52
C LEU A 229 -14.34 14.62 -10.36
N LYS A 230 -14.30 15.38 -11.46
CA LYS A 230 -14.52 16.84 -11.44
C LYS A 230 -15.93 17.19 -10.99
N ASP A 231 -16.94 16.47 -11.46
CA ASP A 231 -18.33 16.63 -11.05
C ASP A 231 -18.55 16.35 -9.55
N LYS A 232 -17.66 15.52 -8.97
CA LYS A 232 -17.58 15.28 -7.52
C LYS A 232 -16.80 16.36 -6.77
N GLY A 233 -16.39 17.45 -7.44
CA GLY A 233 -15.73 18.61 -6.84
C GLY A 233 -14.21 18.49 -6.69
N LEU A 234 -13.55 17.62 -7.46
CA LEU A 234 -12.09 17.57 -7.53
C LEU A 234 -11.57 18.50 -8.63
N GLU A 235 -10.81 19.51 -8.27
CA GLU A 235 -10.31 20.52 -9.22
C GLU A 235 -9.09 20.04 -10.02
N GLN A 236 -8.18 19.29 -9.36
CA GLN A 236 -6.91 18.87 -9.93
C GLN A 236 -6.97 17.40 -10.37
N VAL A 237 -7.64 17.13 -11.49
CA VAL A 237 -7.74 15.80 -12.08
C VAL A 237 -7.24 15.84 -13.51
N SER A 238 -6.29 14.99 -13.83
CA SER A 238 -5.73 14.79 -15.16
C SER A 238 -5.67 13.31 -15.53
N SER A 239 -5.39 13.02 -16.78
CA SER A 239 -5.22 11.66 -17.26
C SER A 239 -4.01 11.50 -18.15
N VAL A 240 -3.43 10.30 -18.15
CA VAL A 240 -2.29 9.89 -18.96
C VAL A 240 -2.59 8.55 -19.60
N VAL A 241 -2.41 8.45 -20.91
CA VAL A 241 -2.48 7.20 -21.66
C VAL A 241 -1.07 6.84 -22.09
N GLN A 242 -0.65 5.59 -21.86
CA GLN A 242 0.69 5.10 -22.18
C GLN A 242 0.61 3.81 -22.99
N ILE A 243 1.42 3.75 -24.06
CA ILE A 243 1.63 2.50 -24.77
C ILE A 243 2.64 1.64 -23.99
N GLY A 244 2.29 0.39 -23.70
CA GLY A 244 3.17 -0.54 -23.00
C GLY A 244 2.44 -1.45 -22.03
N TYR A 245 3.22 -2.19 -21.25
CA TYR A 245 2.69 -3.12 -20.25
C TYR A 245 2.34 -2.40 -18.95
N GLY A 246 1.12 -2.63 -18.46
CA GLY A 246 0.54 -1.87 -17.35
C GLY A 246 1.45 -1.66 -16.15
N ALA A 247 2.13 -2.69 -15.67
CA ALA A 247 2.97 -2.55 -14.47
C ALA A 247 4.20 -1.65 -14.69
N GLU A 248 4.89 -1.80 -15.84
CA GLU A 248 6.06 -0.98 -16.18
C GLU A 248 5.69 0.48 -16.34
N GLU A 249 4.60 0.76 -17.04
CA GLU A 249 4.16 2.13 -17.30
C GLU A 249 3.68 2.81 -16.01
N ILE A 250 2.98 2.09 -15.12
CA ILE A 250 2.60 2.60 -13.80
C ILE A 250 3.84 2.97 -12.98
N ILE A 251 4.84 2.07 -12.91
CA ILE A 251 6.08 2.30 -12.17
C ILE A 251 6.86 3.49 -12.74
N THR A 252 6.91 3.59 -14.07
CA THR A 252 7.60 4.69 -14.76
C THR A 252 6.92 6.02 -14.49
N LEU A 253 5.58 6.08 -14.59
CA LEU A 253 4.82 7.29 -14.30
C LEU A 253 4.99 7.70 -12.83
N ALA A 254 4.85 6.76 -11.89
CA ALA A 254 5.02 7.05 -10.47
C ALA A 254 6.43 7.62 -10.19
N ARG A 255 7.46 6.98 -10.69
CA ARG A 255 8.86 7.42 -10.51
C ARG A 255 9.12 8.84 -11.07
N ASN A 256 8.43 9.22 -12.14
CA ASN A 256 8.55 10.53 -12.77
C ASN A 256 7.62 11.60 -12.16
N THR A 257 6.74 11.21 -11.24
CA THR A 257 5.81 12.11 -10.56
C THR A 257 6.32 12.37 -9.14
N PRO A 258 6.79 13.57 -8.80
CA PRO A 258 7.31 13.82 -7.46
C PRO A 258 6.20 13.82 -6.40
N ASP A 259 6.56 13.49 -5.17
CA ASP A 259 5.66 13.54 -4.00
C ASP A 259 4.35 12.75 -4.21
N ASN A 260 4.43 11.57 -4.82
CA ASN A 260 3.27 10.78 -5.17
C ASN A 260 3.12 9.51 -4.32
N PHE A 261 1.96 8.89 -4.45
CA PHE A 261 1.73 7.48 -4.17
C PHE A 261 0.80 6.90 -5.24
N VAL A 262 0.88 5.58 -5.43
CA VAL A 262 -0.01 4.86 -6.33
C VAL A 262 -1.19 4.33 -5.53
N ALA A 263 -2.42 4.50 -6.02
CA ALA A 263 -3.62 3.90 -5.41
C ALA A 263 -4.27 2.93 -6.39
N MET A 264 -4.44 1.67 -5.99
CA MET A 264 -4.99 0.64 -6.86
C MET A 264 -5.71 -0.46 -6.08
N CYS A 265 -6.59 -1.19 -6.76
CA CYS A 265 -7.23 -2.38 -6.21
C CYS A 265 -6.31 -3.60 -6.30
N THR A 266 -6.59 -4.61 -5.47
CA THR A 266 -5.85 -5.88 -5.50
C THR A 266 -5.95 -6.62 -6.83
N HIS A 267 -7.05 -6.42 -7.60
CA HIS A 267 -7.33 -7.09 -8.87
C HIS A 267 -7.84 -6.12 -9.94
N GLY A 268 -7.55 -6.47 -11.21
CA GLY A 268 -8.13 -5.86 -12.39
C GLY A 268 -9.01 -6.84 -13.18
N ARG A 269 -8.88 -6.87 -14.52
CA ARG A 269 -9.71 -7.65 -15.46
C ARG A 269 -9.76 -9.16 -15.21
N THR A 270 -8.75 -9.74 -14.57
CA THR A 270 -8.60 -11.20 -14.39
C THR A 270 -9.16 -11.73 -13.08
N GLY A 271 -9.99 -10.94 -12.37
CA GLY A 271 -10.51 -11.23 -11.04
C GLY A 271 -10.85 -12.69 -10.76
N VAL A 272 -9.98 -13.39 -10.04
CA VAL A 272 -10.19 -14.75 -9.56
C VAL A 272 -10.85 -14.67 -8.19
N LYS A 273 -11.80 -15.57 -7.92
CA LYS A 273 -12.65 -15.63 -6.70
C LYS A 273 -11.90 -15.90 -5.38
N ARG A 274 -10.56 -15.85 -5.35
CA ARG A 274 -9.72 -16.02 -4.16
C ARG A 274 -8.77 -14.83 -4.02
N TRP A 275 -8.41 -14.50 -2.81
CA TRP A 275 -7.44 -13.50 -2.34
C TRP A 275 -6.05 -13.62 -3.04
N VAL A 276 -6.01 -13.41 -4.35
CA VAL A 276 -4.78 -13.48 -5.14
C VAL A 276 -4.50 -12.08 -5.66
N PHE A 277 -3.32 -11.58 -5.40
CA PHE A 277 -2.85 -10.35 -6.01
C PHE A 277 -2.87 -10.49 -7.54
N GLY A 278 -3.42 -9.50 -8.22
CA GLY A 278 -3.27 -9.40 -9.68
C GLY A 278 -1.79 -9.18 -10.04
N SER A 279 -1.35 -9.78 -11.13
CA SER A 279 0.07 -9.72 -11.56
C SER A 279 0.60 -8.28 -11.70
N VAL A 280 -0.25 -7.34 -12.12
CA VAL A 280 0.09 -5.92 -12.23
C VAL A 280 0.29 -5.31 -10.83
N THR A 281 -0.67 -5.54 -9.92
CA THR A 281 -0.61 -5.02 -8.55
C THR A 281 0.62 -5.56 -7.81
N GLU A 282 0.86 -6.85 -7.88
CA GLU A 282 2.03 -7.48 -7.28
C GLU A 282 3.33 -6.87 -7.81
N ARG A 283 3.42 -6.68 -9.12
CA ARG A 283 4.62 -6.10 -9.74
C ARG A 283 4.81 -4.64 -9.35
N VAL A 284 3.75 -3.83 -9.28
CA VAL A 284 3.81 -2.45 -8.79
C VAL A 284 4.26 -2.41 -7.34
N VAL A 285 3.66 -3.20 -6.45
CA VAL A 285 4.04 -3.28 -5.03
C VAL A 285 5.51 -3.66 -4.85
N ARG A 286 6.00 -4.61 -5.65
CA ARG A 286 7.40 -5.06 -5.56
C ARG A 286 8.40 -4.07 -6.16
N HIS A 287 8.01 -3.32 -7.18
CA HIS A 287 8.97 -2.56 -8.00
C HIS A 287 8.75 -1.04 -8.00
N SER A 288 7.61 -0.53 -7.49
CA SER A 288 7.44 0.91 -7.29
C SER A 288 8.44 1.41 -6.25
N GLY A 289 9.03 2.58 -6.50
CA GLY A 289 9.85 3.29 -5.51
C GLY A 289 9.00 4.07 -4.50
N ASP A 290 7.76 4.30 -4.85
CA ASP A 290 6.81 5.15 -4.17
C ASP A 290 5.84 4.33 -3.30
N PRO A 291 5.16 4.93 -2.31
CA PRO A 291 4.15 4.24 -1.54
C PRO A 291 3.00 3.75 -2.42
N VAL A 292 2.42 2.61 -2.05
CA VAL A 292 1.29 2.03 -2.77
C VAL A 292 0.12 1.81 -1.81
N LEU A 293 -0.98 2.48 -2.05
CA LEU A 293 -2.25 2.26 -1.36
C LEU A 293 -3.01 1.14 -2.06
N ILE A 294 -3.21 0.06 -1.35
CA ILE A 294 -3.97 -1.09 -1.81
C ILE A 294 -5.38 -1.07 -1.21
N VAL A 295 -6.36 -1.06 -2.09
CA VAL A 295 -7.78 -1.19 -1.74
C VAL A 295 -8.20 -2.63 -2.03
N PRO A 296 -8.59 -3.42 -1.02
CA PRO A 296 -9.04 -4.79 -1.23
C PRO A 296 -10.27 -4.84 -2.12
N ALA A 297 -10.30 -5.78 -3.05
CA ALA A 297 -11.55 -6.13 -3.72
C ALA A 297 -12.46 -6.79 -2.69
N ALA A 298 -13.62 -6.18 -2.40
CA ALA A 298 -14.54 -6.74 -1.41
C ALA A 298 -14.88 -8.21 -1.76
N PRO A 299 -14.96 -9.12 -0.77
CA PRO A 299 -15.38 -10.48 -1.01
C PRO A 299 -16.82 -10.48 -1.54
N GLY A 300 -17.02 -11.02 -2.74
CA GLY A 300 -18.33 -11.34 -3.30
C GLY A 300 -19.07 -10.17 -3.95
N ALA A 301 -18.60 -9.72 -5.08
CA ALA A 301 -19.41 -9.08 -6.11
C ALA A 301 -19.28 -9.89 -7.40
#